data_86c22a78a133d111aa1a25acaa5c9233
#
_entry.id   86c22a78a133d111aa1a25acaa5c9233
#
_cell.length_a   1.000
_cell.length_b   1.000
_cell.length_c   1.000
_cell.angle_alpha   90.00
_cell.angle_beta   90.00
_cell.angle_gamma   90.00
#
_symmetry.space_group_name_H-M   'P 1'
#
loop_
_entity.id
_entity.type
_entity.pdbx_description
1 polymer ?
#
loop_
_entity_poly.entity_id
_entity_poly.type
_entity_poly.pdbx_seq_one_letter_code
_entity_poly.pdbx_strand_id
1 'polypeptide(L)'
;MSVSFSFKYYNPRNLEIIDTTLREGSQSSLLHDHYKYFFSTADKVEIVRALIVYGVKFIELFAPNVSPQEATDWVAVKDARDELVVQCGYTFLLAHVRCHPADVEAAIKAGADGLNMYMGTSEVSRNFNHGQTIGEITRRAASLIEQVHKDYPDLILRFSGEDAFRTREDDLFNVYDAVAPFVSRFGTPDTVGVATPTAVARRVRLLRERYPHVDLEGHFHDDRGYALINSLEAVRAGTRYVNTTLLGIGERSGITSMTGLLFNLFVDKDYQYLDGYHVRGSYPINVLMADKLRKLVPSKEPVSLTNRTHAAGVHQKAMINSASTYEANPLDQFGVTESEILLGPLCGWNVIHYFLKEICGFDIDESGAKSIATSFKKQVYGIPFGASPAALLIDIAEREYGLKPINVPEQFRGTIAQNLTDTTHTAEVGEVTHASGVILRSKQ
;
A
#
# COMPACT_ATOMS: atom_id res chain seq x y z
N MET A 1 27.51 -0.16 20.73
CA MET A 1 26.95 0.95 21.53
C MET A 1 25.50 1.07 21.10
N SER A 2 24.54 0.70 21.97
CA SER A 2 23.13 0.94 21.68
C SER A 2 22.91 2.46 21.77
N VAL A 3 22.65 3.11 20.68
CA VAL A 3 22.21 4.51 20.69
C VAL A 3 20.76 4.49 21.17
N SER A 4 20.54 4.83 22.44
CA SER A 4 19.19 5.07 22.95
C SER A 4 18.71 6.38 22.34
N PHE A 5 17.81 6.31 21.37
CA PHE A 5 17.15 7.49 20.82
C PHE A 5 15.86 7.70 21.63
N SER A 6 15.72 8.85 22.26
CA SER A 6 14.50 9.19 23.00
C SER A 6 13.55 9.97 22.08
N PHE A 7 12.27 9.58 22.06
CA PHE A 7 11.21 10.31 21.35
C PHE A 7 11.14 11.77 21.77
N LYS A 8 11.53 12.07 22.99
CA LYS A 8 11.60 13.46 23.53
C LYS A 8 12.44 14.40 22.67
N TYR A 9 13.42 13.88 21.93
CA TYR A 9 14.30 14.65 21.07
C TYR A 9 13.95 14.52 19.58
N TYR A 10 12.93 13.72 19.24
CA TYR A 10 12.45 13.61 17.88
C TYR A 10 11.50 14.76 17.57
N ASN A 11 11.80 15.51 16.51
CA ASN A 11 10.91 16.54 15.99
C ASN A 11 10.14 15.96 14.80
N PRO A 12 8.86 15.56 15.00
CA PRO A 12 8.09 14.96 13.93
C PRO A 12 7.82 15.93 12.79
N ARG A 13 7.76 15.40 11.58
CA ARG A 13 7.33 16.11 10.38
C ARG A 13 5.84 16.51 10.49
N ASN A 14 5.37 17.29 9.52
CA ASN A 14 3.94 17.66 9.48
C ASN A 14 3.00 16.48 9.29
N LEU A 15 3.47 15.41 8.62
CA LEU A 15 2.80 14.11 8.51
C LEU A 15 3.82 13.00 8.78
N GLU A 16 3.44 12.06 9.62
CA GLU A 16 4.17 10.83 9.85
C GLU A 16 3.33 9.62 9.47
N ILE A 17 3.83 8.86 8.53
CA ILE A 17 3.30 7.53 8.25
C ILE A 17 3.69 6.58 9.40
N ILE A 18 2.71 5.87 9.91
CA ILE A 18 2.94 4.67 10.72
C ILE A 18 2.61 3.48 9.82
N ASP A 19 3.63 2.81 9.33
CA ASP A 19 3.41 1.61 8.53
C ASP A 19 3.00 0.45 9.42
N THR A 20 1.89 -0.16 9.10
CA THR A 20 1.33 -1.30 9.83
C THR A 20 1.28 -2.57 8.97
N THR A 21 2.07 -2.64 7.90
CA THR A 21 2.10 -3.80 6.99
C THR A 21 2.38 -5.10 7.74
N LEU A 22 3.29 -5.07 8.72
CA LEU A 22 3.67 -6.25 9.51
C LEU A 22 2.66 -6.60 10.61
N ARG A 23 1.71 -5.72 10.91
CA ARG A 23 0.62 -6.00 11.86
C ARG A 23 -0.71 -6.14 11.11
N GLU A 24 -1.25 -5.05 10.56
CA GLU A 24 -2.53 -5.02 9.87
C GLU A 24 -2.50 -5.84 8.58
N GLY A 25 -1.42 -5.67 7.80
CA GLY A 25 -1.21 -6.41 6.56
C GLY A 25 -1.10 -7.93 6.76
N SER A 26 -0.60 -8.38 7.92
CA SER A 26 -0.55 -9.80 8.27
C SER A 26 -1.94 -10.43 8.51
N GLN A 27 -2.99 -9.62 8.63
CA GLN A 27 -4.38 -10.09 8.76
C GLN A 27 -5.10 -10.17 7.41
N SER A 28 -4.41 -9.89 6.31
CA SER A 28 -5.00 -9.86 4.99
C SER A 28 -5.36 -11.26 4.49
N SER A 29 -6.58 -11.40 3.95
CA SER A 29 -7.02 -12.62 3.27
C SER A 29 -6.17 -12.96 2.04
N LEU A 30 -5.48 -11.98 1.45
CA LEU A 30 -4.60 -12.18 0.30
C LEU A 30 -3.44 -13.15 0.59
N LEU A 31 -3.01 -13.26 1.85
CA LEU A 31 -2.02 -14.25 2.27
C LEU A 31 -2.51 -15.70 2.16
N HIS A 32 -3.84 -15.91 2.14
CA HIS A 32 -4.44 -17.23 2.02
C HIS A 32 -4.61 -17.69 0.58
N ASP A 33 -4.64 -16.78 -0.39
CA ASP A 33 -4.94 -17.08 -1.79
C ASP A 33 -3.92 -18.02 -2.46
N HIS A 34 -2.67 -18.00 -1.99
CA HIS A 34 -1.59 -18.85 -2.51
C HIS A 34 -0.98 -19.71 -1.41
N TYR A 35 -1.74 -20.06 -0.39
CA TYR A 35 -1.34 -20.92 0.72
C TYR A 35 -0.09 -20.43 1.47
N LYS A 36 0.14 -19.10 1.48
CA LYS A 36 1.28 -18.49 2.18
C LYS A 36 0.99 -18.33 3.68
N TYR A 37 -0.20 -17.86 4.04
CA TYR A 37 -0.78 -17.67 5.38
C TYR A 37 -0.10 -16.64 6.28
N PHE A 38 1.19 -16.35 6.12
CA PHE A 38 1.96 -15.41 6.94
C PHE A 38 3.19 -14.90 6.20
N PHE A 39 3.74 -13.79 6.67
CA PHE A 39 5.07 -13.33 6.25
C PHE A 39 6.13 -14.08 7.05
N SER A 40 7.12 -14.66 6.37
CA SER A 40 8.29 -15.23 7.04
C SER A 40 9.14 -14.13 7.70
N THR A 41 10.01 -14.51 8.64
CA THR A 41 10.97 -13.57 9.23
C THR A 41 11.79 -12.83 8.16
N ALA A 42 12.22 -13.55 7.12
CA ALA A 42 12.95 -12.95 6.00
C ALA A 42 12.10 -11.92 5.23
N ASP A 43 10.81 -12.21 4.97
CA ASP A 43 9.90 -11.24 4.36
C ASP A 43 9.75 -10.00 5.24
N LYS A 44 9.54 -10.18 6.55
CA LYS A 44 9.39 -9.06 7.51
C LYS A 44 10.64 -8.17 7.53
N VAL A 45 11.83 -8.77 7.54
CA VAL A 45 13.12 -8.04 7.50
C VAL A 45 13.26 -7.25 6.20
N GLU A 46 12.95 -7.86 5.06
CA GLU A 46 13.06 -7.19 3.75
C GLU A 46 12.07 -6.02 3.63
N ILE A 47 10.81 -6.22 4.06
CA ILE A 47 9.80 -5.16 4.12
C ILE A 47 10.26 -4.00 5.01
N VAL A 48 10.77 -4.29 6.21
CA VAL A 48 11.27 -3.27 7.15
C VAL A 48 12.42 -2.47 6.55
N ARG A 49 13.40 -3.15 5.93
CA ARG A 49 14.52 -2.47 5.26
C ARG A 49 14.03 -1.54 4.15
N ALA A 50 13.09 -2.00 3.33
CA ALA A 50 12.51 -1.19 2.26
C ALA A 50 11.76 0.04 2.81
N LEU A 51 10.97 -0.12 3.87
CA LEU A 51 10.25 0.97 4.53
C LEU A 51 11.22 2.02 5.14
N ILE A 52 12.29 1.57 5.79
CA ILE A 52 13.31 2.47 6.37
C ILE A 52 14.01 3.27 5.27
N VAL A 53 14.44 2.61 4.19
CA VAL A 53 15.07 3.27 3.03
C VAL A 53 14.10 4.23 2.35
N TYR A 54 12.80 3.89 2.31
CA TYR A 54 11.77 4.79 1.78
C TYR A 54 11.56 6.06 2.64
N GLY A 55 11.99 6.03 3.90
CA GLY A 55 11.91 7.17 4.82
C GLY A 55 10.81 7.07 5.88
N VAL A 56 10.18 5.90 6.03
CA VAL A 56 9.21 5.64 7.10
C VAL A 56 9.92 5.66 8.46
N LYS A 57 9.37 6.41 9.41
CA LYS A 57 9.94 6.59 10.75
C LYS A 57 9.26 5.79 11.85
N PHE A 58 8.08 5.26 11.58
CA PHE A 58 7.31 4.48 12.54
C PHE A 58 6.79 3.20 11.88
N ILE A 59 7.12 2.06 12.47
CA ILE A 59 6.67 0.73 12.02
C ILE A 59 5.99 0.03 13.18
N GLU A 60 4.75 -0.41 12.98
CA GLU A 60 3.96 -1.11 13.98
C GLU A 60 4.00 -2.63 13.76
N LEU A 61 4.28 -3.37 14.83
CA LEU A 61 4.26 -4.82 14.89
C LEU A 61 3.21 -5.31 15.90
N PHE A 62 2.88 -6.59 15.85
CA PHE A 62 2.12 -7.24 16.92
C PHE A 62 2.86 -7.25 18.24
N ALA A 63 2.12 -7.39 19.35
CA ALA A 63 2.73 -7.67 20.63
C ALA A 63 3.54 -8.98 20.57
N PRO A 64 4.78 -9.03 21.12
CA PRO A 64 5.65 -10.20 21.00
C PRO A 64 5.09 -11.48 21.62
N ASN A 65 4.14 -11.36 22.56
CA ASN A 65 3.49 -12.48 23.22
C ASN A 65 2.30 -13.09 22.44
N VAL A 66 2.01 -12.57 21.24
CA VAL A 66 1.00 -13.17 20.34
C VAL A 66 1.41 -14.59 19.95
N SER A 67 2.70 -14.79 19.68
CA SER A 67 3.26 -16.12 19.40
C SER A 67 4.78 -16.15 19.65
N PRO A 68 5.40 -17.34 19.86
CA PRO A 68 6.84 -17.47 19.91
C PRO A 68 7.55 -16.96 18.64
N GLN A 69 6.89 -17.08 17.48
CA GLN A 69 7.42 -16.59 16.21
C GLN A 69 7.48 -15.06 16.19
N GLU A 70 6.43 -14.37 16.66
CA GLU A 70 6.45 -12.90 16.75
C GLU A 70 7.56 -12.40 17.66
N ALA A 71 7.84 -13.09 18.77
CA ALA A 71 8.98 -12.75 19.63
C ALA A 71 10.33 -12.88 18.90
N THR A 72 10.49 -13.91 18.05
CA THR A 72 11.68 -14.09 17.22
C THR A 72 11.77 -13.00 16.14
N ASP A 73 10.65 -12.68 15.50
CA ASP A 73 10.58 -11.68 14.44
C ASP A 73 10.92 -10.27 14.97
N TRP A 74 10.50 -9.95 16.22
CA TRP A 74 10.89 -8.71 16.88
C TRP A 74 12.41 -8.53 16.94
N VAL A 75 13.16 -9.58 17.29
CA VAL A 75 14.62 -9.54 17.34
C VAL A 75 15.19 -9.25 15.95
N ALA A 76 14.76 -10.01 14.95
CA ALA A 76 15.27 -9.88 13.58
C ALA A 76 14.94 -8.51 12.96
N VAL A 77 13.72 -8.00 13.18
CA VAL A 77 13.30 -6.67 12.71
C VAL A 77 14.09 -5.57 13.38
N LYS A 78 14.32 -5.69 14.71
CA LYS A 78 15.13 -4.72 15.46
C LYS A 78 16.57 -4.69 14.99
N ASP A 79 17.18 -5.85 14.78
CA ASP A 79 18.55 -5.95 14.25
C ASP A 79 18.64 -5.30 12.87
N ALA A 80 17.68 -5.58 11.97
CA ALA A 80 17.62 -4.98 10.65
C ALA A 80 17.46 -3.44 10.68
N ARG A 81 16.65 -2.90 11.63
CA ARG A 81 16.53 -1.47 11.88
C ARG A 81 17.87 -0.89 12.35
N ASP A 82 18.51 -1.51 13.34
CA ASP A 82 19.74 -1.02 13.97
C ASP A 82 20.91 -0.95 12.97
N GLU A 83 20.98 -1.86 12.00
CA GLU A 83 21.97 -1.83 10.91
C GLU A 83 21.81 -0.60 10.01
N LEU A 84 20.60 -0.06 9.85
CA LEU A 84 20.31 1.07 8.95
C LEU A 84 20.32 2.44 9.62
N VAL A 85 20.41 2.49 10.96
CA VAL A 85 20.33 3.77 11.73
C VAL A 85 21.34 4.81 11.24
N VAL A 86 22.58 4.40 10.94
CA VAL A 86 23.65 5.33 10.53
C VAL A 86 23.35 5.96 9.17
N GLN A 87 22.71 5.22 8.26
CA GLN A 87 22.46 5.67 6.88
C GLN A 87 21.11 6.39 6.73
N CYS A 88 20.08 5.89 7.41
CA CYS A 88 18.69 6.32 7.21
C CYS A 88 18.11 7.09 8.40
N GLY A 89 18.86 7.19 9.51
CA GLY A 89 18.37 7.70 10.78
C GLY A 89 17.51 6.68 11.52
N TYR A 90 17.04 7.07 12.71
CA TYR A 90 16.30 6.17 13.60
C TYR A 90 14.87 5.93 13.12
N THR A 91 14.41 4.69 13.15
CA THR A 91 13.04 4.28 12.93
C THR A 91 12.50 3.65 14.22
N PHE A 92 11.33 4.12 14.66
CA PHE A 92 10.68 3.68 15.89
C PHE A 92 9.85 2.42 15.63
N LEU A 93 10.07 1.38 16.42
CA LEU A 93 9.29 0.16 16.41
C LEU A 93 8.20 0.23 17.47
N LEU A 94 6.95 0.21 17.05
CA LEU A 94 5.77 0.33 17.90
C LEU A 94 5.12 -1.04 18.08
N ALA A 95 4.71 -1.36 19.31
CA ALA A 95 3.96 -2.58 19.58
C ALA A 95 2.46 -2.29 19.66
N HIS A 96 1.66 -3.02 18.90
CA HIS A 96 0.20 -2.99 19.01
C HIS A 96 -0.24 -3.88 20.16
N VAL A 97 -0.72 -3.29 21.25
CA VAL A 97 -0.98 -3.98 22.51
C VAL A 97 -2.38 -3.68 23.05
N ARG A 98 -3.02 -4.71 23.58
CA ARG A 98 -4.23 -4.49 24.40
C ARG A 98 -3.87 -3.74 25.68
N CYS A 99 -4.80 -3.02 26.27
CA CYS A 99 -4.63 -2.50 27.63
C CYS A 99 -4.61 -3.66 28.66
N HIS A 100 -3.55 -4.46 28.60
CA HIS A 100 -3.34 -5.63 29.44
C HIS A 100 -1.86 -5.70 29.87
N PRO A 101 -1.57 -5.86 31.19
CA PRO A 101 -0.21 -5.84 31.72
C PRO A 101 0.76 -6.77 31.01
N ALA A 102 0.35 -8.00 30.70
CA ALA A 102 1.22 -8.99 30.06
C ALA A 102 1.64 -8.59 28.63
N ASP A 103 0.77 -7.94 27.87
CA ASP A 103 1.10 -7.44 26.52
C ASP A 103 2.10 -6.28 26.61
N VAL A 104 1.87 -5.37 27.56
CA VAL A 104 2.76 -4.24 27.84
C VAL A 104 4.15 -4.70 28.27
N GLU A 105 4.23 -5.63 29.23
CA GLU A 105 5.49 -6.17 29.72
C GLU A 105 6.28 -6.88 28.61
N ALA A 106 5.59 -7.68 27.78
CA ALA A 106 6.22 -8.39 26.67
C ALA A 106 6.81 -7.40 25.64
N ALA A 107 6.08 -6.34 25.30
CA ALA A 107 6.52 -5.33 24.34
C ALA A 107 7.73 -4.53 24.86
N ILE A 108 7.70 -4.12 26.13
CA ILE A 108 8.83 -3.42 26.77
C ILE A 108 10.07 -4.32 26.82
N LYS A 109 9.90 -5.59 27.17
CA LYS A 109 10.99 -6.57 27.22
C LYS A 109 11.62 -6.81 25.85
N ALA A 110 10.82 -6.79 24.77
CA ALA A 110 11.31 -6.90 23.39
C ALA A 110 12.03 -5.63 22.90
N GLY A 111 11.96 -4.54 23.64
CA GLY A 111 12.60 -3.27 23.32
C GLY A 111 11.79 -2.44 22.32
N ALA A 112 10.46 -2.47 22.43
CA ALA A 112 9.60 -1.55 21.69
C ALA A 112 9.90 -0.09 22.08
N ASP A 113 9.92 0.80 21.10
CA ASP A 113 10.11 2.24 21.32
C ASP A 113 8.79 2.91 21.75
N GLY A 114 7.68 2.25 21.53
CA GLY A 114 6.36 2.75 21.92
C GLY A 114 5.28 1.67 21.93
N LEU A 115 4.20 1.99 22.63
CA LEU A 115 3.03 1.14 22.78
C LEU A 115 1.80 1.79 22.15
N ASN A 116 1.23 1.14 21.15
CA ASN A 116 -0.04 1.50 20.56
C ASN A 116 -1.15 0.72 21.30
N MET A 117 -1.58 1.27 22.43
CA MET A 117 -2.55 0.65 23.33
C MET A 117 -3.98 0.88 22.83
N TYR A 118 -4.86 -0.10 22.99
CA TYR A 118 -6.26 0.01 22.57
C TYR A 118 -7.23 -0.74 23.48
N MET A 119 -8.47 -0.26 23.46
CA MET A 119 -9.65 -0.95 24.00
C MET A 119 -10.88 -0.60 23.17
N GLY A 120 -11.77 -1.56 22.98
CA GLY A 120 -13.06 -1.35 22.31
C GLY A 120 -13.97 -0.44 23.11
N THR A 121 -14.38 0.70 22.54
CA THR A 121 -15.18 1.71 23.25
C THR A 121 -16.64 1.78 22.79
N SER A 122 -16.95 1.26 21.57
CA SER A 122 -18.32 1.24 21.08
C SER A 122 -19.24 0.32 21.90
N GLU A 123 -20.52 0.63 21.94
CA GLU A 123 -21.50 -0.19 22.65
C GLU A 123 -21.49 -1.65 22.13
N VAL A 124 -21.32 -1.83 20.82
CA VAL A 124 -21.23 -3.16 20.19
C VAL A 124 -20.01 -3.91 20.70
N SER A 125 -18.84 -3.28 20.70
CA SER A 125 -17.61 -3.90 21.21
C SER A 125 -17.71 -4.20 22.71
N ARG A 126 -18.26 -3.29 23.49
CA ARG A 126 -18.47 -3.48 24.93
C ARG A 126 -19.38 -4.67 25.22
N ASN A 127 -20.48 -4.82 24.49
CA ASN A 127 -21.48 -5.85 24.77
C ASN A 127 -21.03 -7.25 24.29
N PHE A 128 -20.32 -7.33 23.17
CA PHE A 128 -20.05 -8.61 22.51
C PHE A 128 -18.58 -9.05 22.56
N ASN A 129 -17.64 -8.16 22.83
CA ASN A 129 -16.22 -8.49 22.85
C ASN A 129 -15.68 -8.68 24.29
N HIS A 130 -15.99 -7.80 25.24
CA HIS A 130 -15.37 -7.87 26.56
C HIS A 130 -16.31 -7.63 27.76
N GLY A 131 -17.58 -7.32 27.57
CA GLY A 131 -18.59 -7.23 28.63
C GLY A 131 -18.34 -6.13 29.65
N GLN A 132 -17.66 -5.02 29.29
CA GLN A 132 -17.29 -3.94 30.21
C GLN A 132 -18.10 -2.68 29.94
N THR A 133 -18.43 -1.96 31.00
CA THR A 133 -18.99 -0.62 30.91
C THR A 133 -17.92 0.40 30.50
N ILE A 134 -18.33 1.55 29.97
CA ILE A 134 -17.38 2.61 29.61
C ILE A 134 -16.56 3.08 30.81
N GLY A 135 -17.17 3.15 32.01
CA GLY A 135 -16.47 3.53 33.23
C GLY A 135 -15.41 2.53 33.68
N GLU A 136 -15.62 1.23 33.45
CA GLU A 136 -14.62 0.18 33.70
C GLU A 136 -13.46 0.27 32.73
N ILE A 137 -13.76 0.48 31.42
CA ILE A 137 -12.76 0.72 30.39
C ILE A 137 -11.90 1.93 30.73
N THR A 138 -12.55 3.05 31.08
CA THR A 138 -11.87 4.30 31.46
C THR A 138 -10.88 4.07 32.61
N ARG A 139 -11.36 3.47 33.72
CA ARG A 139 -10.49 3.19 34.88
C ARG A 139 -9.34 2.28 34.53
N ARG A 140 -9.60 1.20 33.80
CA ARG A 140 -8.57 0.22 33.40
C ARG A 140 -7.51 0.83 32.50
N ALA A 141 -7.94 1.55 31.45
CA ALA A 141 -7.02 2.21 30.54
C ALA A 141 -6.17 3.27 31.26
N ALA A 142 -6.81 4.17 32.01
CA ALA A 142 -6.13 5.24 32.73
C ALA A 142 -5.11 4.69 33.74
N SER A 143 -5.51 3.75 34.59
CA SER A 143 -4.61 3.17 35.60
C SER A 143 -3.38 2.50 34.98
N LEU A 144 -3.56 1.71 33.91
CA LEU A 144 -2.43 1.04 33.28
C LEU A 144 -1.51 2.02 32.55
N ILE A 145 -2.10 2.97 31.80
CA ILE A 145 -1.32 3.96 31.02
C ILE A 145 -0.55 4.89 31.95
N GLU A 146 -1.17 5.36 33.03
CA GLU A 146 -0.51 6.18 34.07
C GLU A 146 0.69 5.44 34.69
N GLN A 147 0.51 4.16 35.03
CA GLN A 147 1.60 3.33 35.58
C GLN A 147 2.75 3.20 34.58
N VAL A 148 2.45 2.88 33.31
CA VAL A 148 3.47 2.75 32.26
C VAL A 148 4.18 4.07 32.01
N HIS A 149 3.45 5.18 31.94
CA HIS A 149 4.02 6.52 31.77
C HIS A 149 4.99 6.89 32.90
N LYS A 150 4.63 6.53 34.13
CA LYS A 150 5.46 6.78 35.31
C LYS A 150 6.73 5.93 35.31
N ASP A 151 6.61 4.64 35.00
CA ASP A 151 7.73 3.69 35.06
C ASP A 151 8.66 3.81 33.85
N TYR A 152 8.13 4.25 32.69
CA TYR A 152 8.85 4.35 31.42
C TYR A 152 8.57 5.70 30.72
N PRO A 153 9.07 6.82 31.26
CA PRO A 153 8.72 8.17 30.80
C PRO A 153 9.18 8.51 29.37
N ASP A 154 10.14 7.77 28.84
CA ASP A 154 10.65 7.95 27.47
C ASP A 154 9.93 7.10 26.43
N LEU A 155 9.01 6.22 26.85
CA LEU A 155 8.27 5.35 25.96
C LEU A 155 7.16 6.14 25.25
N ILE A 156 7.06 5.97 23.94
CA ILE A 156 5.96 6.56 23.17
C ILE A 156 4.65 5.86 23.56
N LEU A 157 3.70 6.60 24.10
CA LEU A 157 2.39 6.05 24.46
C LEU A 157 1.30 6.62 23.55
N ARG A 158 0.53 5.74 22.95
CA ARG A 158 -0.65 6.06 22.18
C ARG A 158 -1.83 5.25 22.72
N PHE A 159 -2.99 5.88 22.87
CA PHE A 159 -4.22 5.19 23.19
C PHE A 159 -5.26 5.33 22.07
N SER A 160 -5.94 4.23 21.77
CA SER A 160 -7.03 4.15 20.78
C SER A 160 -8.31 3.64 21.42
N GLY A 161 -9.38 4.41 21.32
CA GLY A 161 -10.72 3.86 21.48
C GLY A 161 -11.10 3.09 20.23
N GLU A 162 -10.89 1.76 20.22
CA GLU A 162 -11.26 0.94 19.07
C GLU A 162 -12.73 1.14 18.72
N ASP A 163 -13.06 1.18 17.41
CA ASP A 163 -14.38 1.46 16.87
C ASP A 163 -14.86 2.88 17.20
N ALA A 164 -13.96 3.87 17.11
CA ALA A 164 -14.19 5.26 17.50
C ALA A 164 -15.33 5.91 16.73
N PHE A 165 -15.59 5.53 15.48
CA PHE A 165 -16.65 6.13 14.67
C PHE A 165 -18.07 5.61 14.98
N ARG A 166 -18.19 4.46 15.65
CA ARG A 166 -19.47 3.98 16.22
C ARG A 166 -19.58 4.25 17.72
N THR A 167 -18.52 4.73 18.35
CA THR A 167 -18.55 5.16 19.76
C THR A 167 -19.25 6.50 19.90
N ARG A 168 -20.13 6.62 20.87
CA ARG A 168 -20.75 7.92 21.25
C ARG A 168 -19.66 8.91 21.65
N GLU A 169 -19.82 10.18 21.28
CA GLU A 169 -18.80 11.20 21.57
C GLU A 169 -18.52 11.32 23.07
N ASP A 170 -19.56 11.33 23.91
CA ASP A 170 -19.41 11.41 25.37
C ASP A 170 -18.63 10.21 25.94
N ASP A 171 -18.90 9.00 25.43
CA ASP A 171 -18.19 7.80 25.85
C ASP A 171 -16.69 7.84 25.43
N LEU A 172 -16.43 8.31 24.21
CA LEU A 172 -15.06 8.46 23.71
C LEU A 172 -14.28 9.51 24.50
N PHE A 173 -14.91 10.67 24.78
CA PHE A 173 -14.30 11.73 25.58
C PHE A 173 -14.06 11.30 27.03
N ASN A 174 -14.96 10.54 27.63
CA ASN A 174 -14.78 10.02 28.98
C ASN A 174 -13.46 9.23 29.11
N VAL A 175 -13.16 8.39 28.12
CA VAL A 175 -11.89 7.62 28.13
C VAL A 175 -10.70 8.53 27.79
N TYR A 176 -10.84 9.37 26.74
CA TYR A 176 -9.73 10.20 26.28
C TYR A 176 -9.32 11.26 27.31
N ASP A 177 -10.28 11.90 28.01
CA ASP A 177 -9.99 12.83 29.08
C ASP A 177 -9.15 12.19 30.20
N ALA A 178 -9.47 10.94 30.54
CA ALA A 178 -8.77 10.23 31.60
C ALA A 178 -7.31 9.82 31.23
N VAL A 179 -7.03 9.60 29.95
CA VAL A 179 -5.70 9.15 29.50
C VAL A 179 -4.87 10.28 28.87
N ALA A 180 -5.47 11.41 28.51
CA ALA A 180 -4.79 12.55 27.87
C ALA A 180 -3.50 13.01 28.55
N PRO A 181 -3.40 13.05 29.91
CA PRO A 181 -2.19 13.49 30.58
C PRO A 181 -0.97 12.57 30.36
N PHE A 182 -1.19 11.34 29.90
CA PHE A 182 -0.19 10.28 29.92
C PHE A 182 0.22 9.80 28.53
N VAL A 183 -0.47 10.24 27.47
CA VAL A 183 -0.22 9.79 26.09
C VAL A 183 0.23 10.93 25.20
N SER A 184 1.08 10.61 24.22
CA SER A 184 1.51 11.55 23.20
C SER A 184 0.52 11.63 22.03
N ARG A 185 -0.30 10.57 21.83
CA ARG A 185 -1.20 10.46 20.66
C ARG A 185 -2.51 9.77 21.02
N PHE A 186 -3.59 10.20 20.33
CA PHE A 186 -4.84 9.48 20.24
C PHE A 186 -5.02 8.84 18.87
N GLY A 187 -5.29 7.53 18.85
CA GLY A 187 -5.75 6.85 17.65
C GLY A 187 -7.25 7.07 17.44
N THR A 188 -7.66 7.32 16.21
CA THR A 188 -9.06 7.49 15.81
C THR A 188 -9.43 6.44 14.75
N PRO A 189 -9.62 5.16 15.14
CA PRO A 189 -9.84 4.10 14.17
C PRO A 189 -11.30 4.04 13.69
N ASP A 190 -11.46 3.99 12.37
CA ASP A 190 -12.66 3.52 11.68
C ASP A 190 -12.55 2.01 11.48
N THR A 191 -12.70 1.29 12.58
CA THR A 191 -12.40 -0.15 12.67
C THR A 191 -13.22 -1.00 11.69
N VAL A 192 -14.41 -0.54 11.30
CA VAL A 192 -15.33 -1.30 10.43
C VAL A 192 -15.67 -0.54 9.13
N GLY A 193 -14.89 0.47 8.79
CA GLY A 193 -15.01 1.19 7.52
C GLY A 193 -16.34 1.90 7.29
N VAL A 194 -16.97 2.45 8.34
CA VAL A 194 -18.29 3.11 8.25
C VAL A 194 -18.21 4.62 8.11
N ALA A 195 -17.06 5.22 8.40
CA ALA A 195 -16.91 6.67 8.40
C ALA A 195 -16.99 7.24 6.98
N THR A 196 -17.63 8.40 6.86
CA THR A 196 -17.59 9.21 5.65
C THR A 196 -16.48 10.27 5.77
N PRO A 197 -15.93 10.79 4.66
CA PRO A 197 -14.91 11.84 4.71
C PRO A 197 -15.32 13.06 5.55
N THR A 198 -16.57 13.48 5.44
CA THR A 198 -17.11 14.58 6.23
C THR A 198 -17.16 14.26 7.74
N ALA A 199 -17.53 13.02 8.09
CA ALA A 199 -17.56 12.58 9.49
C ALA A 199 -16.13 12.51 10.07
N VAL A 200 -15.16 12.07 9.28
CA VAL A 200 -13.74 12.04 9.65
C VAL A 200 -13.23 13.47 9.91
N ALA A 201 -13.40 14.38 8.96
CA ALA A 201 -12.96 15.76 9.09
C ALA A 201 -13.60 16.44 10.32
N ARG A 202 -14.91 16.21 10.57
CA ARG A 202 -15.61 16.72 11.77
C ARG A 202 -15.00 16.17 13.06
N ARG A 203 -14.82 14.84 13.15
CA ARG A 203 -14.28 14.18 14.35
C ARG A 203 -12.85 14.64 14.65
N VAL A 204 -12.00 14.76 13.66
CA VAL A 204 -10.63 15.23 13.81
C VAL A 204 -10.59 16.66 14.33
N ARG A 205 -11.37 17.59 13.75
CA ARG A 205 -11.44 18.99 14.24
C ARG A 205 -11.90 19.06 15.68
N LEU A 206 -12.92 18.30 16.04
CA LEU A 206 -13.45 18.24 17.41
C LEU A 206 -12.40 17.74 18.42
N LEU A 207 -11.64 16.71 18.06
CA LEU A 207 -10.55 16.20 18.90
C LEU A 207 -9.38 17.18 18.98
N ARG A 208 -9.01 17.83 17.88
CA ARG A 208 -7.96 18.88 17.89
C ARG A 208 -8.32 20.07 18.76
N GLU A 209 -9.58 20.50 18.72
CA GLU A 209 -10.08 21.58 19.58
C GLU A 209 -10.02 21.19 21.07
N ARG A 210 -10.45 19.96 21.40
CA ARG A 210 -10.50 19.50 22.78
C ARG A 210 -9.10 19.17 23.34
N TYR A 211 -8.22 18.59 22.51
CA TYR A 211 -6.89 18.09 22.93
C TYR A 211 -5.76 18.72 22.11
N PRO A 212 -5.54 20.04 22.23
CA PRO A 212 -4.55 20.73 21.39
C PRO A 212 -3.12 20.27 21.61
N HIS A 213 -2.83 19.62 22.73
CA HIS A 213 -1.47 19.15 23.11
C HIS A 213 -1.25 17.66 22.85
N VAL A 214 -2.26 16.92 22.40
CA VAL A 214 -2.17 15.50 22.07
C VAL A 214 -2.26 15.37 20.55
N ASP A 215 -1.31 14.68 19.93
CA ASP A 215 -1.37 14.44 18.49
C ASP A 215 -2.46 13.43 18.13
N LEU A 216 -2.96 13.49 16.90
CA LEU A 216 -3.97 12.56 16.39
C LEU A 216 -3.36 11.61 15.36
N GLU A 217 -3.80 10.36 15.45
CA GLU A 217 -3.45 9.26 14.56
C GLU A 217 -4.72 8.68 13.93
N GLY A 218 -4.79 8.64 12.61
CA GLY A 218 -5.90 8.10 11.83
C GLY A 218 -5.63 6.67 11.40
N HIS A 219 -6.66 5.81 11.49
CA HIS A 219 -6.64 4.44 10.99
C HIS A 219 -8.00 4.15 10.32
N PHE A 220 -8.00 3.94 9.00
CA PHE A 220 -9.24 3.88 8.22
C PHE A 220 -9.29 2.62 7.37
N HIS A 221 -10.29 1.75 7.67
CA HIS A 221 -10.56 0.56 6.85
C HIS A 221 -11.30 0.90 5.57
N ASP A 222 -11.09 0.07 4.54
CA ASP A 222 -11.53 0.31 3.16
C ASP A 222 -12.80 -0.44 2.77
N ASP A 223 -13.62 -0.87 3.74
CA ASP A 223 -14.84 -1.65 3.51
C ASP A 223 -15.82 -0.97 2.53
N ARG A 224 -15.77 0.35 2.42
CA ARG A 224 -16.59 1.16 1.51
C ARG A 224 -15.79 1.84 0.40
N GLY A 225 -14.49 1.54 0.27
CA GLY A 225 -13.60 2.21 -0.66
C GLY A 225 -13.26 3.66 -0.25
N TYR A 226 -13.33 3.99 1.06
CA TYR A 226 -13.13 5.35 1.55
C TYR A 226 -11.83 5.53 2.36
N ALA A 227 -11.04 4.49 2.56
CA ALA A 227 -9.84 4.58 3.39
C ALA A 227 -8.90 5.70 2.95
N LEU A 228 -8.59 5.77 1.66
CA LEU A 228 -7.69 6.78 1.11
C LEU A 228 -8.23 8.19 1.27
N ILE A 229 -9.48 8.43 0.88
CA ILE A 229 -10.08 9.78 0.99
C ILE A 229 -10.30 10.16 2.47
N ASN A 230 -10.64 9.22 3.34
CA ASN A 230 -10.75 9.45 4.78
C ASN A 230 -9.40 9.88 5.37
N SER A 231 -8.29 9.26 4.95
CA SER A 231 -6.95 9.64 5.36
C SER A 231 -6.56 11.05 4.88
N LEU A 232 -6.85 11.38 3.62
CA LEU A 232 -6.62 12.73 3.08
C LEU A 232 -7.38 13.79 3.88
N GLU A 233 -8.67 13.56 4.15
CA GLU A 233 -9.49 14.48 4.92
C GLU A 233 -9.05 14.57 6.40
N ALA A 234 -8.58 13.46 6.99
CA ALA A 234 -8.01 13.47 8.33
C ALA A 234 -6.74 14.34 8.41
N VAL A 235 -5.82 14.17 7.46
CA VAL A 235 -4.58 14.97 7.38
C VAL A 235 -4.92 16.46 7.23
N ARG A 236 -5.81 16.83 6.31
CA ARG A 236 -6.26 18.20 6.08
C ARG A 236 -6.99 18.80 7.29
N ALA A 237 -7.66 17.96 8.07
CA ALA A 237 -8.33 18.38 9.30
C ALA A 237 -7.39 18.50 10.51
N GLY A 238 -6.11 18.06 10.40
CA GLY A 238 -5.09 18.22 11.43
C GLY A 238 -4.62 16.93 12.09
N THR A 239 -4.91 15.77 11.52
CA THR A 239 -4.28 14.50 11.91
C THR A 239 -2.82 14.52 11.47
N ARG A 240 -1.91 14.14 12.38
CA ARG A 240 -0.46 14.17 12.14
C ARG A 240 0.12 12.80 11.84
N TYR A 241 -0.49 11.75 12.31
CA TYR A 241 -0.06 10.37 12.11
C TYR A 241 -1.14 9.59 11.37
N VAL A 242 -0.77 8.82 10.35
CA VAL A 242 -1.70 7.97 9.60
C VAL A 242 -1.17 6.55 9.51
N ASN A 243 -2.00 5.60 9.93
CA ASN A 243 -1.71 4.19 9.70
C ASN A 243 -1.94 3.84 8.24
N THR A 244 -0.95 3.22 7.64
CA THR A 244 -0.99 2.75 6.26
C THR A 244 -0.38 1.36 6.16
N THR A 245 -0.66 0.68 5.05
CA THR A 245 0.08 -0.52 4.66
C THR A 245 0.55 -0.40 3.21
N LEU A 246 1.55 -1.16 2.86
CA LEU A 246 1.93 -1.33 1.46
C LEU A 246 0.75 -1.97 0.71
N LEU A 247 0.38 -1.39 -0.44
CA LEU A 247 -0.79 -1.79 -1.25
C LEU A 247 -2.14 -1.72 -0.52
N GLY A 248 -2.23 -1.08 0.62
CA GLY A 248 -3.47 -0.98 1.39
C GLY A 248 -3.98 -2.31 1.95
N ILE A 249 -3.14 -3.35 2.06
CA ILE A 249 -3.57 -4.66 2.56
C ILE A 249 -3.94 -4.61 4.04
N GLY A 250 -4.81 -5.50 4.48
CA GLY A 250 -5.25 -5.58 5.87
C GLY A 250 -6.44 -6.49 6.05
N GLU A 251 -7.01 -6.44 7.24
CA GLU A 251 -8.25 -7.14 7.58
C GLU A 251 -9.39 -6.75 6.64
N ARG A 252 -10.20 -7.70 6.19
CA ARG A 252 -11.31 -7.54 5.23
C ARG A 252 -10.85 -6.88 3.91
N SER A 253 -11.27 -5.64 3.64
CA SER A 253 -10.92 -4.89 2.43
C SER A 253 -9.61 -4.10 2.56
N GLY A 254 -8.90 -4.24 3.70
CA GLY A 254 -7.66 -3.53 3.96
C GLY A 254 -7.86 -2.13 4.55
N ILE A 255 -6.80 -1.34 4.49
CA ILE A 255 -6.72 0.03 4.97
C ILE A 255 -6.12 0.98 3.91
N THR A 256 -5.76 2.17 4.31
CA THR A 256 -5.12 3.17 3.44
C THR A 256 -3.80 2.68 2.85
N SER A 257 -3.65 2.75 1.53
CA SER A 257 -2.37 2.53 0.85
C SER A 257 -1.40 3.67 1.15
N MET A 258 -0.17 3.34 1.59
CA MET A 258 0.88 4.30 1.86
C MET A 258 1.24 5.13 0.63
N THR A 259 1.56 4.45 -0.46
CA THR A 259 1.99 5.11 -1.70
C THR A 259 0.84 5.87 -2.37
N GLY A 260 -0.38 5.34 -2.25
CA GLY A 260 -1.59 6.01 -2.72
C GLY A 260 -1.87 7.32 -1.96
N LEU A 261 -1.67 7.36 -0.64
CA LEU A 261 -1.81 8.56 0.17
C LEU A 261 -0.79 9.64 -0.24
N LEU A 262 0.49 9.28 -0.29
CA LEU A 262 1.56 10.22 -0.64
C LEU A 262 1.43 10.72 -2.08
N PHE A 263 0.99 9.87 -3.01
CA PHE A 263 0.73 10.26 -4.38
C PHE A 263 -0.38 11.30 -4.50
N ASN A 264 -1.51 11.11 -3.80
CA ASN A 264 -2.60 12.07 -3.85
C ASN A 264 -2.22 13.42 -3.20
N LEU A 265 -1.50 13.40 -2.08
CA LEU A 265 -0.97 14.63 -1.48
C LEU A 265 -0.02 15.37 -2.45
N PHE A 266 0.79 14.64 -3.21
CA PHE A 266 1.66 15.24 -4.23
C PHE A 266 0.86 15.88 -5.37
N VAL A 267 -0.13 15.17 -5.92
CA VAL A 267 -0.99 15.67 -7.02
C VAL A 267 -1.77 16.90 -6.58
N ASP A 268 -2.24 16.91 -5.32
CA ASP A 268 -2.96 18.05 -4.73
C ASP A 268 -2.04 19.20 -4.29
N LYS A 269 -0.72 19.08 -4.54
CA LYS A 269 0.31 20.06 -4.19
C LYS A 269 0.51 20.29 -2.69
N ASP A 270 0.12 19.33 -1.89
CA ASP A 270 0.33 19.29 -0.43
C ASP A 270 1.76 18.82 -0.09
N TYR A 271 2.77 19.41 -0.76
CA TYR A 271 4.16 18.94 -0.73
C TYR A 271 4.81 18.94 0.65
N GLN A 272 4.33 19.79 1.57
CA GLN A 272 4.82 19.84 2.94
C GLN A 272 4.65 18.51 3.71
N TYR A 273 3.75 17.64 3.25
CA TYR A 273 3.52 16.33 3.86
C TYR A 273 4.45 15.24 3.33
N LEU A 274 5.23 15.52 2.29
CA LEU A 274 6.08 14.55 1.61
C LEU A 274 7.56 14.60 2.07
N ASP A 275 7.90 15.61 2.86
CA ASP A 275 9.28 15.81 3.31
C ASP A 275 9.82 14.56 4.02
N GLY A 276 11.03 14.15 3.61
CA GLY A 276 11.73 12.98 4.13
C GLY A 276 11.25 11.62 3.60
N TYR A 277 10.29 11.57 2.64
CA TYR A 277 9.93 10.35 1.93
C TYR A 277 10.60 10.27 0.55
N HIS A 278 11.18 9.12 0.23
CA HIS A 278 11.80 8.87 -1.08
C HIS A 278 10.73 8.39 -2.09
N VAL A 279 9.83 9.30 -2.48
CA VAL A 279 8.63 8.98 -3.28
C VAL A 279 8.92 8.27 -4.61
N ARG A 280 10.11 8.43 -5.19
CA ARG A 280 10.53 7.67 -6.38
C ARG A 280 10.63 6.16 -6.13
N GLY A 281 10.78 5.74 -4.88
CA GLY A 281 10.74 4.35 -4.44
C GLY A 281 9.33 3.74 -4.32
N SER A 282 8.26 4.51 -4.61
CA SER A 282 6.88 4.06 -4.38
C SER A 282 6.48 2.86 -5.24
N TYR A 283 6.74 2.89 -6.54
CA TYR A 283 6.43 1.75 -7.39
C TYR A 283 7.31 0.52 -7.07
N PRO A 284 8.63 0.65 -6.92
CA PRO A 284 9.48 -0.46 -6.46
C PRO A 284 9.01 -1.12 -5.16
N ILE A 285 8.61 -0.35 -4.15
CA ILE A 285 8.15 -0.94 -2.87
C ILE A 285 6.76 -1.60 -3.02
N ASN A 286 5.90 -1.09 -3.91
CA ASN A 286 4.64 -1.74 -4.26
C ASN A 286 4.86 -3.06 -4.97
N VAL A 287 5.84 -3.13 -5.89
CA VAL A 287 6.24 -4.35 -6.58
C VAL A 287 6.81 -5.36 -5.59
N LEU A 288 7.71 -4.94 -4.68
CA LEU A 288 8.21 -5.80 -3.60
C LEU A 288 7.04 -6.43 -2.80
N MET A 289 6.08 -5.62 -2.40
CA MET A 289 4.95 -6.12 -1.62
C MET A 289 4.06 -7.07 -2.43
N ALA A 290 3.80 -6.76 -3.69
CA ALA A 290 3.06 -7.61 -4.61
C ALA A 290 3.74 -8.98 -4.78
N ASP A 291 5.07 -8.99 -4.89
CA ASP A 291 5.87 -10.22 -4.91
C ASP A 291 5.69 -11.05 -3.62
N LYS A 292 5.79 -10.40 -2.45
CA LYS A 292 5.54 -11.09 -1.16
C LYS A 292 4.14 -11.70 -1.08
N LEU A 293 3.17 -11.14 -1.76
CA LEU A 293 1.81 -11.67 -1.86
C LEU A 293 1.63 -12.67 -3.01
N ARG A 294 2.62 -12.84 -3.88
CA ARG A 294 2.52 -13.59 -5.15
C ARG A 294 1.36 -13.07 -6.02
N LYS A 295 1.24 -11.77 -6.11
CA LYS A 295 0.20 -11.04 -6.85
C LYS A 295 0.85 -9.98 -7.74
N LEU A 296 0.07 -9.47 -8.66
CA LEU A 296 0.40 -8.21 -9.33
C LEU A 296 0.04 -7.04 -8.43
N VAL A 297 0.68 -5.88 -8.66
CA VAL A 297 0.23 -4.63 -8.05
C VAL A 297 -1.24 -4.42 -8.42
N PRO A 298 -2.14 -4.21 -7.44
CA PRO A 298 -3.57 -4.10 -7.71
C PRO A 298 -3.89 -3.00 -8.72
N SER A 299 -4.84 -3.26 -9.63
CA SER A 299 -5.22 -2.30 -10.67
C SER A 299 -5.81 -0.99 -10.15
N LYS A 300 -6.26 -0.98 -8.88
CA LYS A 300 -6.78 0.22 -8.21
C LYS A 300 -5.71 0.96 -7.38
N GLU A 301 -4.50 0.42 -7.28
CA GLU A 301 -3.40 1.13 -6.64
C GLU A 301 -3.00 2.32 -7.54
N PRO A 302 -3.07 3.57 -7.04
CA PRO A 302 -2.72 4.74 -7.83
C PRO A 302 -1.29 4.68 -8.40
N VAL A 303 -0.34 4.20 -7.60
CA VAL A 303 1.06 4.05 -8.01
C VAL A 303 1.26 2.64 -8.57
N SER A 304 0.83 2.44 -9.81
CA SER A 304 0.92 1.16 -10.53
C SER A 304 1.16 1.37 -12.02
N LEU A 305 1.74 0.37 -12.69
CA LEU A 305 1.84 0.36 -14.14
C LEU A 305 0.45 0.35 -14.80
N THR A 306 -0.55 -0.29 -14.18
CA THR A 306 -1.93 -0.31 -14.69
C THR A 306 -2.49 1.10 -14.89
N ASN A 307 -2.10 2.07 -14.07
CA ASN A 307 -2.50 3.47 -14.22
C ASN A 307 -1.83 4.16 -15.44
N ARG A 308 -0.88 3.49 -16.09
CA ARG A 308 -0.22 3.89 -17.35
C ARG A 308 -0.41 2.84 -18.45
N THR A 309 -1.44 2.00 -18.34
CA THR A 309 -1.74 0.93 -19.29
C THR A 309 -2.97 1.31 -20.12
N HIS A 310 -2.86 1.23 -21.44
CA HIS A 310 -3.89 1.70 -22.38
C HIS A 310 -4.37 0.58 -23.30
N ALA A 311 -5.68 0.31 -23.31
CA ALA A 311 -6.31 -0.71 -24.13
C ALA A 311 -7.23 -0.14 -25.24
N ALA A 312 -7.70 1.10 -25.10
CA ALA A 312 -8.61 1.72 -26.08
C ALA A 312 -7.84 2.29 -27.28
N GLY A 313 -8.21 1.93 -28.51
CA GLY A 313 -7.48 2.30 -29.72
C GLY A 313 -7.27 3.80 -29.90
N VAL A 314 -8.24 4.66 -29.47
CA VAL A 314 -8.09 6.12 -29.53
C VAL A 314 -7.01 6.59 -28.57
N HIS A 315 -7.01 6.07 -27.34
CA HIS A 315 -5.98 6.37 -26.33
C HIS A 315 -4.61 5.90 -26.81
N GLN A 316 -4.51 4.67 -27.28
CA GLN A 316 -3.26 4.07 -27.74
C GLN A 316 -2.61 4.88 -28.87
N LYS A 317 -3.40 5.32 -29.86
CA LYS A 317 -2.90 6.20 -30.94
C LYS A 317 -2.32 7.49 -30.39
N ALA A 318 -3.02 8.11 -29.45
CA ALA A 318 -2.59 9.37 -28.84
C ALA A 318 -1.32 9.17 -28.01
N MET A 319 -1.23 8.07 -27.24
CA MET A 319 -0.05 7.71 -26.45
C MET A 319 1.21 7.50 -27.27
N ILE A 320 1.09 6.88 -28.45
CA ILE A 320 2.22 6.73 -29.40
C ILE A 320 2.73 8.10 -29.86
N ASN A 321 1.84 9.10 -30.00
CA ASN A 321 2.22 10.45 -30.39
C ASN A 321 2.73 11.29 -29.23
N SER A 322 2.05 11.24 -28.10
CA SER A 322 2.42 11.96 -26.86
C SER A 322 1.72 11.38 -25.65
N ALA A 323 2.49 10.91 -24.68
CA ALA A 323 1.97 10.37 -23.42
C ALA A 323 1.12 11.40 -22.65
N SER A 324 1.46 12.69 -22.75
CA SER A 324 0.74 13.76 -22.04
C SER A 324 -0.74 13.87 -22.41
N THR A 325 -1.18 13.19 -23.48
CA THR A 325 -2.59 13.19 -23.90
C THR A 325 -3.51 12.48 -22.90
N TYR A 326 -3.03 11.41 -22.26
CA TYR A 326 -3.80 10.58 -21.34
C TYR A 326 -3.09 10.29 -20.01
N GLU A 327 -1.86 10.73 -19.84
CA GLU A 327 -1.07 10.60 -18.62
C GLU A 327 -0.82 11.99 -18.04
N ALA A 328 -1.81 12.53 -17.35
CA ALA A 328 -1.74 13.85 -16.71
C ALA A 328 -1.05 13.81 -15.34
N ASN A 329 -1.04 12.66 -14.68
CA ASN A 329 -0.47 12.49 -13.36
C ASN A 329 1.01 12.13 -13.43
N PRO A 330 1.87 12.72 -12.57
CA PRO A 330 3.33 12.59 -12.63
C PRO A 330 3.81 11.27 -11.97
N LEU A 331 3.35 10.13 -12.45
CA LEU A 331 3.67 8.81 -11.93
C LEU A 331 5.15 8.44 -12.09
N ASP A 332 5.86 9.03 -13.04
CA ASP A 332 7.30 8.90 -13.22
C ASP A 332 8.09 9.37 -11.99
N GLN A 333 7.59 10.36 -11.27
CA GLN A 333 8.17 10.83 -10.01
C GLN A 333 7.98 9.82 -8.87
N PHE A 334 7.02 8.92 -9.01
CA PHE A 334 6.75 7.83 -8.08
C PHE A 334 7.32 6.48 -8.54
N GLY A 335 8.18 6.49 -9.57
CA GLY A 335 8.91 5.32 -10.05
C GLY A 335 8.20 4.50 -11.12
N VAL A 336 6.99 4.89 -11.56
CA VAL A 336 6.34 4.29 -12.73
C VAL A 336 6.84 5.01 -13.97
N THR A 337 7.95 4.54 -14.54
CA THR A 337 8.63 5.23 -15.66
C THR A 337 8.19 4.78 -17.03
N GLU A 338 7.44 3.69 -17.10
CA GLU A 338 6.98 3.08 -18.34
C GLU A 338 5.48 3.29 -18.56
N SER A 339 5.07 3.23 -19.82
CA SER A 339 3.68 3.16 -20.23
C SER A 339 3.47 1.89 -21.05
N GLU A 340 2.30 1.29 -20.98
CA GLU A 340 1.98 0.04 -21.64
C GLU A 340 0.80 0.20 -22.59
N ILE A 341 0.87 -0.43 -23.77
CA ILE A 341 -0.24 -0.58 -24.69
C ILE A 341 -0.60 -2.05 -24.78
N LEU A 342 -1.87 -2.37 -24.51
CA LEU A 342 -2.36 -3.74 -24.65
C LEU A 342 -2.84 -4.01 -26.09
N LEU A 343 -2.29 -5.05 -26.71
CA LEU A 343 -2.78 -5.52 -28.00
C LEU A 343 -4.08 -6.32 -27.82
N GLY A 344 -5.07 -6.02 -28.63
CA GLY A 344 -6.37 -6.68 -28.56
C GLY A 344 -7.36 -6.18 -29.60
N PRO A 345 -8.62 -6.63 -29.54
CA PRO A 345 -9.65 -6.33 -30.57
C PRO A 345 -9.90 -4.84 -30.80
N LEU A 346 -9.64 -4.01 -29.79
CA LEU A 346 -9.87 -2.57 -29.82
C LEU A 346 -8.73 -1.77 -30.44
N CYS A 347 -7.59 -2.41 -30.76
CA CYS A 347 -6.44 -1.73 -31.34
C CYS A 347 -6.79 -1.11 -32.71
N GLY A 348 -6.35 0.13 -32.91
CA GLY A 348 -6.35 0.77 -34.21
C GLY A 348 -5.18 0.31 -35.09
N TRP A 349 -5.26 0.52 -36.40
CA TRP A 349 -4.18 0.19 -37.32
C TRP A 349 -2.86 0.90 -36.97
N ASN A 350 -2.91 2.08 -36.35
CA ASN A 350 -1.71 2.79 -35.90
C ASN A 350 -0.90 2.01 -34.86
N VAL A 351 -1.59 1.35 -33.91
CA VAL A 351 -0.97 0.52 -32.90
C VAL A 351 -0.35 -0.72 -33.52
N ILE A 352 -1.07 -1.34 -34.43
CA ILE A 352 -0.60 -2.51 -35.16
C ILE A 352 0.60 -2.15 -36.04
N HIS A 353 0.59 -0.99 -36.69
CA HIS A 353 1.72 -0.48 -37.46
C HIS A 353 2.95 -0.25 -36.52
N TYR A 354 2.74 0.41 -35.40
CA TYR A 354 3.79 0.66 -34.40
C TYR A 354 4.39 -0.67 -33.90
N PHE A 355 3.54 -1.61 -33.50
CA PHE A 355 3.99 -2.90 -33.00
C PHE A 355 4.78 -3.69 -34.04
N LEU A 356 4.23 -3.84 -35.24
CA LEU A 356 4.90 -4.62 -36.30
C LEU A 356 6.19 -3.94 -36.78
N LYS A 357 6.17 -2.63 -37.00
CA LYS A 357 7.31 -1.90 -37.54
C LYS A 357 8.39 -1.62 -36.50
N GLU A 358 8.02 -0.93 -35.42
CA GLU A 358 8.99 -0.40 -34.44
C GLU A 358 9.43 -1.46 -33.43
N ILE A 359 8.56 -2.41 -33.09
CA ILE A 359 8.88 -3.45 -32.09
C ILE A 359 9.38 -4.74 -32.75
N CYS A 360 8.72 -5.22 -33.82
CA CYS A 360 9.07 -6.48 -34.45
C CYS A 360 9.99 -6.30 -35.69
N GLY A 361 10.16 -5.08 -36.18
CA GLY A 361 11.04 -4.79 -37.32
C GLY A 361 10.51 -5.29 -38.68
N PHE A 362 9.19 -5.38 -38.85
CA PHE A 362 8.60 -5.67 -40.17
C PHE A 362 8.71 -4.45 -41.07
N ASP A 363 9.06 -4.68 -42.34
CA ASP A 363 8.95 -3.65 -43.38
C ASP A 363 7.49 -3.54 -43.81
N ILE A 364 6.76 -2.62 -43.24
CA ILE A 364 5.32 -2.43 -43.45
C ILE A 364 4.98 -0.95 -43.52
N ASP A 365 4.19 -0.61 -44.54
CA ASP A 365 3.60 0.72 -44.70
C ASP A 365 2.21 0.84 -44.03
N GLU A 366 1.64 2.05 -44.08
CA GLU A 366 0.32 2.33 -43.53
C GLU A 366 -0.80 1.49 -44.18
N SER A 367 -0.73 1.26 -45.47
CA SER A 367 -1.72 0.47 -46.21
C SER A 367 -1.72 -0.99 -45.78
N GLY A 368 -0.52 -1.57 -45.67
CA GLY A 368 -0.32 -2.93 -45.16
C GLY A 368 -0.82 -3.09 -43.74
N ALA A 369 -0.50 -2.11 -42.86
CA ALA A 369 -0.97 -2.13 -41.49
C ALA A 369 -2.51 -2.05 -41.36
N LYS A 370 -3.18 -1.27 -42.22
CA LYS A 370 -4.67 -1.22 -42.28
C LYS A 370 -5.28 -2.56 -42.73
N SER A 371 -4.65 -3.21 -43.69
CA SER A 371 -5.09 -4.52 -44.19
C SER A 371 -4.90 -5.60 -43.12
N ILE A 372 -3.72 -5.65 -42.46
CA ILE A 372 -3.46 -6.56 -41.33
C ILE A 372 -4.41 -6.28 -40.15
N ALA A 373 -4.69 -5.01 -39.84
CA ALA A 373 -5.65 -4.66 -38.80
C ALA A 373 -7.04 -5.21 -39.07
N THR A 374 -7.45 -5.21 -40.35
CA THR A 374 -8.74 -5.77 -40.74
C THR A 374 -8.79 -7.29 -40.60
N SER A 375 -7.72 -8.00 -40.99
CA SER A 375 -7.60 -9.45 -40.79
C SER A 375 -7.54 -9.81 -39.33
N PHE A 376 -6.71 -9.10 -38.53
CA PHE A 376 -6.58 -9.30 -37.10
C PHE A 376 -7.92 -9.17 -36.36
N LYS A 377 -8.69 -8.12 -36.63
CA LYS A 377 -9.99 -7.92 -35.98
C LYS A 377 -11.02 -9.01 -36.28
N LYS A 378 -10.88 -9.70 -37.41
CA LYS A 378 -11.76 -10.84 -37.76
C LYS A 378 -11.35 -12.10 -36.97
N GLN A 379 -10.06 -12.26 -36.65
CA GLN A 379 -9.51 -13.50 -36.11
C GLN A 379 -9.32 -13.44 -34.58
N VAL A 380 -9.04 -12.27 -34.00
CA VAL A 380 -8.68 -12.12 -32.59
C VAL A 380 -9.75 -12.62 -31.61
N TYR A 381 -11.02 -12.58 -31.98
CA TYR A 381 -12.10 -13.14 -31.14
C TYR A 381 -12.18 -14.66 -31.15
N GLY A 382 -11.48 -15.30 -32.09
CA GLY A 382 -11.45 -16.77 -32.23
C GLY A 382 -10.21 -17.43 -31.62
N ILE A 383 -9.27 -16.65 -31.05
CA ILE A 383 -8.09 -17.25 -30.38
C ILE A 383 -8.48 -17.97 -29.11
N PRO A 384 -7.83 -19.09 -28.77
CA PRO A 384 -8.07 -19.79 -27.51
C PRO A 384 -7.77 -18.91 -26.30
N PHE A 385 -8.43 -19.20 -25.17
CA PHE A 385 -8.09 -18.56 -23.91
C PHE A 385 -6.59 -18.77 -23.58
N GLY A 386 -5.91 -17.69 -23.18
CA GLY A 386 -4.47 -17.71 -22.93
C GLY A 386 -3.57 -17.53 -24.15
N ALA A 387 -4.12 -17.52 -25.37
CA ALA A 387 -3.35 -17.21 -26.56
C ALA A 387 -3.00 -15.72 -26.67
N SER A 388 -1.84 -15.43 -27.24
CA SER A 388 -1.32 -14.06 -27.35
C SER A 388 -1.86 -13.34 -28.60
N PRO A 389 -2.56 -12.19 -28.47
CA PRO A 389 -2.90 -11.32 -29.58
C PRO A 389 -1.67 -10.83 -30.36
N ALA A 390 -0.51 -10.67 -29.71
CA ALA A 390 0.74 -10.31 -30.37
C ALA A 390 1.23 -11.41 -31.29
N ALA A 391 1.19 -12.66 -30.84
CA ALA A 391 1.54 -13.82 -31.65
C ALA A 391 0.63 -13.97 -32.88
N LEU A 392 -0.69 -13.71 -32.71
CA LEU A 392 -1.63 -13.70 -33.84
C LEU A 392 -1.27 -12.61 -34.85
N LEU A 393 -0.93 -11.39 -34.41
CA LEU A 393 -0.53 -10.30 -35.29
C LEU A 393 0.71 -10.66 -36.13
N ILE A 394 1.71 -11.24 -35.48
CA ILE A 394 2.95 -11.70 -36.13
C ILE A 394 2.62 -12.79 -37.15
N ASP A 395 1.81 -13.78 -36.79
CA ASP A 395 1.40 -14.87 -37.65
C ASP A 395 0.63 -14.38 -38.88
N ILE A 396 -0.30 -13.44 -38.73
CA ILE A 396 -1.00 -12.81 -39.85
C ILE A 396 0.01 -12.10 -40.76
N ALA A 397 0.91 -11.30 -40.22
CA ALA A 397 1.91 -10.57 -41.00
C ALA A 397 2.79 -11.53 -41.83
N GLU A 398 3.22 -12.63 -41.23
CA GLU A 398 4.08 -13.62 -41.89
C GLU A 398 3.31 -14.47 -42.91
N ARG A 399 2.19 -15.08 -42.52
CA ARG A 399 1.49 -16.07 -43.36
C ARG A 399 0.56 -15.47 -44.41
N GLU A 400 -0.18 -14.40 -44.05
CA GLU A 400 -1.15 -13.84 -45.00
C GLU A 400 -0.53 -12.76 -45.90
N TYR A 401 0.49 -12.04 -45.38
CA TYR A 401 1.10 -10.93 -46.10
C TYR A 401 2.54 -11.19 -46.55
N GLY A 402 3.13 -12.35 -46.18
CA GLY A 402 4.47 -12.76 -46.61
C GLY A 402 5.60 -11.89 -46.07
N LEU A 403 5.35 -11.12 -45.00
CA LEU A 403 6.33 -10.23 -44.38
C LEU A 403 7.30 -11.02 -43.54
N LYS A 404 8.55 -10.53 -43.43
CA LYS A 404 9.57 -11.13 -42.58
C LYS A 404 10.04 -10.14 -41.54
N PRO A 405 10.01 -10.50 -40.24
CA PRO A 405 10.49 -9.62 -39.19
C PRO A 405 12.04 -9.61 -39.16
N ILE A 406 12.62 -8.50 -38.73
CA ILE A 406 14.06 -8.41 -38.45
C ILE A 406 14.34 -9.03 -37.08
N ASN A 407 13.56 -8.66 -36.08
CA ASN A 407 13.73 -9.14 -34.72
C ASN A 407 12.40 -9.12 -33.95
N VAL A 408 11.80 -10.29 -33.73
CA VAL A 408 10.64 -10.42 -32.86
C VAL A 408 11.13 -10.66 -31.42
N PRO A 409 10.79 -9.82 -30.43
CA PRO A 409 11.10 -10.09 -29.03
C PRO A 409 10.53 -11.43 -28.57
N GLU A 410 11.30 -12.18 -27.78
CA GLU A 410 10.97 -13.56 -27.39
C GLU A 410 9.62 -13.68 -26.70
N GLN A 411 9.27 -12.71 -25.86
CA GLN A 411 7.97 -12.62 -25.17
C GLN A 411 6.75 -12.66 -26.11
N PHE A 412 6.89 -12.28 -27.38
CA PHE A 412 5.83 -12.30 -28.39
C PHE A 412 5.86 -13.52 -29.31
N ARG A 413 6.87 -14.40 -29.16
CA ARG A 413 7.01 -15.64 -29.96
C ARG A 413 6.21 -16.81 -29.43
N GLY A 414 5.45 -16.62 -28.32
CA GLY A 414 4.64 -17.67 -27.69
C GLY A 414 3.65 -18.30 -28.67
N THR A 415 3.46 -19.60 -28.55
CA THR A 415 2.51 -20.39 -29.37
C THR A 415 1.10 -19.87 -29.22
N ILE A 416 0.33 -19.85 -30.32
CA ILE A 416 -1.13 -19.60 -30.36
C ILE A 416 -1.88 -20.62 -29.49
N ALA A 417 -1.23 -21.71 -29.11
CA ALA A 417 -1.75 -22.78 -28.26
C ALA A 417 -0.70 -23.21 -27.22
N GLN A 418 -0.56 -22.45 -26.14
CA GLN A 418 0.01 -23.02 -24.91
C GLN A 418 -1.10 -23.76 -24.16
N ASN A 419 -0.92 -25.06 -23.99
CA ASN A 419 -1.79 -25.91 -23.20
C ASN A 419 -1.92 -25.34 -21.79
N LEU A 420 -3.14 -24.97 -21.39
CA LEU A 420 -3.54 -24.48 -20.07
C LEU A 420 -3.40 -25.50 -18.93
N THR A 421 -2.49 -26.48 -19.05
CA THR A 421 -2.26 -27.48 -18.00
C THR A 421 -1.20 -27.07 -16.98
N ASP A 422 -0.53 -25.94 -17.17
CA ASP A 422 0.48 -25.44 -16.21
C ASP A 422 -0.01 -24.16 -15.52
N THR A 423 -0.78 -24.34 -14.42
CA THR A 423 -1.17 -23.25 -13.52
C THR A 423 -0.04 -22.81 -12.58
N THR A 424 1.17 -23.29 -12.80
CA THR A 424 2.37 -22.85 -12.06
C THR A 424 3.13 -21.81 -12.87
N HIS A 425 2.55 -20.63 -13.06
CA HIS A 425 3.35 -19.46 -13.40
C HIS A 425 4.11 -19.03 -12.13
N THR A 426 5.27 -19.63 -11.92
CA THR A 426 6.37 -18.94 -11.26
C THR A 426 6.88 -17.90 -12.25
N ALA A 427 6.20 -16.75 -12.32
CA ALA A 427 6.81 -15.57 -12.90
C ALA A 427 8.01 -15.24 -12.02
N GLU A 428 9.21 -15.40 -12.54
CA GLU A 428 10.37 -14.71 -11.99
C GLU A 428 10.00 -13.22 -11.95
N VAL A 429 10.07 -12.63 -10.77
CA VAL A 429 9.66 -11.26 -10.51
C VAL A 429 10.71 -10.34 -11.10
N GLY A 430 10.44 -9.90 -12.28
CA GLY A 430 11.16 -8.88 -13.02
C GLY A 430 10.24 -8.38 -14.12
N GLU A 431 9.73 -7.18 -13.97
CA GLU A 431 8.91 -6.47 -14.96
C GLU A 431 7.64 -7.22 -15.40
N VAL A 432 6.61 -7.25 -14.56
CA VAL A 432 5.34 -7.86 -14.94
C VAL A 432 4.57 -6.91 -15.85
N THR A 433 4.84 -7.07 -17.14
CA THR A 433 3.97 -6.57 -18.20
C THR A 433 2.85 -7.57 -18.43
N HIS A 434 1.68 -7.10 -18.89
CA HIS A 434 0.63 -8.02 -19.34
C HIS A 434 1.14 -8.84 -20.53
N ALA A 435 0.72 -10.10 -20.66
CA ALA A 435 1.17 -10.99 -21.73
C ALA A 435 0.95 -10.43 -23.16
N SER A 436 0.03 -9.47 -23.32
CA SER A 436 -0.24 -8.72 -24.56
C SER A 436 0.27 -7.28 -24.53
N GLY A 437 1.04 -6.92 -23.49
CA GLY A 437 1.54 -5.56 -23.29
C GLY A 437 2.76 -5.24 -24.14
N VAL A 438 2.78 -4.06 -24.72
CA VAL A 438 3.90 -3.47 -25.44
C VAL A 438 4.35 -2.24 -24.68
N ILE A 439 5.56 -2.25 -24.17
CA ILE A 439 6.12 -1.10 -23.45
C ILE A 439 6.46 0.02 -24.42
N LEU A 440 5.90 1.19 -24.16
CA LEU A 440 6.31 2.42 -24.83
C LEU A 440 7.49 3.02 -24.08
N ARG A 441 8.65 2.99 -24.69
CA ARG A 441 9.80 3.73 -24.17
C ARG A 441 9.63 5.20 -24.54
N SER A 442 9.66 6.10 -23.56
CA SER A 442 9.65 7.52 -23.84
C SER A 442 10.79 7.87 -24.79
N LYS A 443 10.48 8.49 -25.93
CA LYS A 443 11.52 9.16 -26.71
C LYS A 443 12.06 10.27 -25.81
N GLN A 444 13.30 10.13 -25.35
CA GLN A 444 14.05 11.17 -24.65
C GLN A 444 14.16 12.42 -25.50
#